data_1ba14e0f9bf869f875ec59151038c303
#
_entry.id   1ba14e0f9bf869f875ec59151038c303
#
_cell.length_a   1.000
_cell.length_b   1.000
_cell.length_c   1.000
_cell.angle_alpha   90.00
_cell.angle_beta   90.00
_cell.angle_gamma   90.00
#
_symmetry.space_group_name_H-M   'P 1'
#
loop_
_entity.id
_entity.type
_entity.pdbx_description
1 polymer ?
#
loop_
_entity_poly.entity_id
_entity_poly.type
_entity_poly.pdbx_seq_one_letter_code
_entity_poly.pdbx_strand_id
1 'polypeptide(L)'
;MMKRWVIIGFIFIVNNSYCQSVTEKLQLAIQKLETDPQLLHAIIGLAVYDSKADTPVYIHNDQIGLAPASTQKLFISCAAFDLLGKNYRYVTEIRYKYFNSNPARSYFAIKASGDPTFGSPRFDSTKATSILKNIILALIALKVTPVSIQYIIQDSAYGNNTVPGAWIWEDIGNYYGAAAQSFNWLENSYDIILKSGKKTGDNVDVVKTQPGGLSNGLKVNVKSAKKGSGDNSIVYLNYGSVPALIEGTIPADEDTFTVSASIQNPQDVFMQQLNESIKSINIPVFYGFDSHPPLLTLPDSLFNIIKIYRHVSPSLDSINYWFLKKSINLYGEALIKTMALEKSGFGSTEKGVELLKDFWNDKGVENSALNIFDGSGLSPQNRVTADALIKALQYAKKRPWFNSFYFDLPEHNGMKMKSGSINGVRSYAGYQKAGNGKEYSFAVIVNNYDGKSADVIKKIFGLLDNLK
;
A
#
# COMPACT_ATOMS: atom_id res chain seq x y z
N MET A 1 52.29 -51.98 61.44
CA MET A 1 51.01 -51.89 60.78
C MET A 1 50.80 -50.39 60.38
N MET A 2 51.07 -50.04 59.11
CA MET A 2 50.89 -48.71 58.56
C MET A 2 49.49 -48.64 57.91
N LYS A 3 48.60 -47.76 58.42
CA LYS A 3 47.31 -47.52 57.81
C LYS A 3 47.52 -46.46 56.71
N ARG A 4 47.26 -46.91 55.44
CA ARG A 4 47.20 -46.00 54.29
C ARG A 4 45.84 -45.32 54.28
N TRP A 5 45.80 -43.93 54.27
CA TRP A 5 44.62 -43.15 54.02
C TRP A 5 44.54 -42.88 52.52
N VAL A 6 43.44 -43.28 51.87
CA VAL A 6 43.10 -42.97 50.50
C VAL A 6 42.27 -41.69 50.56
N ILE A 7 42.81 -40.56 50.06
CA ILE A 7 42.06 -39.33 49.87
C ILE A 7 41.38 -39.40 48.52
N ILE A 8 40.04 -39.56 48.49
CA ILE A 8 39.19 -39.47 47.27
C ILE A 8 38.91 -37.99 47.06
N GLY A 9 39.61 -37.38 46.06
CA GLY A 9 39.32 -36.01 45.62
C GLY A 9 38.05 -35.97 44.79
N PHE A 10 37.00 -35.33 45.29
CA PHE A 10 35.80 -35.02 44.50
C PHE A 10 36.13 -33.84 43.59
N ILE A 11 36.26 -34.11 42.27
CA ILE A 11 36.33 -33.03 41.26
C ILE A 11 34.90 -32.54 41.02
N PHE A 12 34.55 -31.38 41.57
CA PHE A 12 33.34 -30.65 41.21
C PHE A 12 33.50 -30.06 39.79
N ILE A 13 32.94 -30.74 38.78
CA ILE A 13 32.77 -30.14 37.47
C ILE A 13 31.64 -29.13 37.59
N VAL A 14 32.00 -27.86 37.76
CA VAL A 14 31.04 -26.75 37.66
C VAL A 14 30.71 -26.61 36.19
N ASN A 15 29.57 -27.21 35.75
CA ASN A 15 28.96 -26.91 34.46
C ASN A 15 28.48 -25.43 34.51
N ASN A 16 29.31 -24.51 34.13
CA ASN A 16 28.87 -23.19 33.79
C ASN A 16 28.02 -23.28 32.51
N SER A 17 26.70 -23.40 32.68
CA SER A 17 25.75 -23.22 31.59
C SER A 17 25.78 -21.71 31.23
N TYR A 18 26.71 -21.32 30.39
CA TYR A 18 26.66 -19.96 29.80
C TYR A 18 25.41 -19.89 28.96
N CYS A 19 24.40 -19.16 29.44
CA CYS A 19 23.26 -18.78 28.62
C CYS A 19 23.80 -17.91 27.47
N GLN A 20 23.72 -18.42 26.23
CA GLN A 20 24.16 -17.68 25.05
C GLN A 20 23.49 -16.31 25.00
N SER A 21 24.26 -15.28 24.77
CA SER A 21 23.77 -13.92 24.56
C SER A 21 22.89 -13.87 23.30
N VAL A 22 22.01 -12.87 23.22
CA VAL A 22 21.19 -12.63 22.01
C VAL A 22 22.09 -12.42 20.79
N THR A 23 23.21 -11.74 20.96
CA THR A 23 24.21 -11.53 19.90
C THR A 23 24.77 -12.84 19.35
N GLU A 24 25.21 -13.76 20.21
CA GLU A 24 25.72 -15.07 19.79
C GLU A 24 24.63 -15.91 19.09
N LYS A 25 23.40 -15.91 19.62
CA LYS A 25 22.29 -16.61 19.00
C LYS A 25 21.96 -16.08 17.60
N LEU A 26 21.95 -14.76 17.41
CA LEU A 26 21.73 -14.13 16.12
C LEU A 26 22.86 -14.43 15.15
N GLN A 27 24.12 -14.40 15.59
CA GLN A 27 25.27 -14.77 14.78
C GLN A 27 25.18 -16.19 14.25
N LEU A 28 24.87 -17.16 15.13
CA LEU A 28 24.69 -18.56 14.73
C LEU A 28 23.51 -18.75 13.79
N ALA A 29 22.41 -18.02 14.02
CA ALA A 29 21.23 -18.07 13.15
C ALA A 29 21.54 -17.53 11.74
N ILE A 30 22.29 -16.42 11.61
CA ILE A 30 22.71 -15.89 10.32
C ILE A 30 23.63 -16.87 9.61
N GLN A 31 24.65 -17.42 10.26
CA GLN A 31 25.54 -18.43 9.66
C GLN A 31 24.77 -19.63 9.12
N LYS A 32 23.73 -20.09 9.86
CA LYS A 32 22.86 -21.15 9.40
C LYS A 32 22.04 -20.76 8.17
N LEU A 33 21.56 -19.52 8.10
CA LEU A 33 20.80 -19.02 6.95
C LEU A 33 21.69 -18.91 5.70
N GLU A 34 22.92 -18.42 5.84
CA GLU A 34 23.87 -18.27 4.73
C GLU A 34 24.31 -19.60 4.11
N THR A 35 24.26 -20.70 4.88
CA THR A 35 24.55 -22.05 4.39
C THR A 35 23.29 -22.81 3.94
N ASP A 36 22.11 -22.23 4.06
CA ASP A 36 20.87 -22.84 3.64
C ASP A 36 20.76 -22.88 2.11
N PRO A 37 20.47 -24.01 1.47
CA PRO A 37 20.41 -24.11 0.01
C PRO A 37 19.45 -23.12 -0.67
N GLN A 38 18.36 -22.76 0.00
CA GLN A 38 17.39 -21.80 -0.53
C GLN A 38 17.93 -20.35 -0.49
N LEU A 39 18.90 -20.07 0.37
CA LEU A 39 19.45 -18.74 0.61
C LEU A 39 20.92 -18.61 0.16
N LEU A 40 21.50 -19.67 -0.45
CA LEU A 40 22.91 -19.74 -0.84
C LEU A 40 23.35 -18.56 -1.71
N HIS A 41 22.47 -18.05 -2.56
CA HIS A 41 22.73 -16.92 -3.45
C HIS A 41 21.93 -15.67 -3.04
N ALA A 42 21.32 -15.68 -1.87
CA ALA A 42 20.61 -14.54 -1.33
C ALA A 42 21.55 -13.57 -0.61
N ILE A 43 21.12 -12.32 -0.51
CA ILE A 43 21.76 -11.34 0.36
C ILE A 43 20.81 -11.11 1.55
N ILE A 44 21.35 -11.22 2.77
CA ILE A 44 20.63 -10.98 4.01
C ILE A 44 21.20 -9.72 4.65
N GLY A 45 20.38 -8.68 4.81
CA GLY A 45 20.68 -7.51 5.63
C GLY A 45 19.91 -7.60 6.94
N LEU A 46 20.60 -7.47 8.08
CA LEU A 46 20.01 -7.52 9.41
C LEU A 46 20.60 -6.41 10.30
N ALA A 47 19.73 -5.68 10.96
CA ALA A 47 20.09 -4.78 12.04
C ALA A 47 19.15 -4.99 13.23
N VAL A 48 19.71 -5.18 14.41
CA VAL A 48 19.00 -5.32 15.68
C VAL A 48 19.63 -4.36 16.69
N TYR A 49 18.79 -3.51 17.26
CA TYR A 49 19.20 -2.50 18.22
C TYR A 49 18.48 -2.68 19.57
N ASP A 50 19.15 -2.37 20.67
CA ASP A 50 18.46 -2.08 21.92
C ASP A 50 17.65 -0.81 21.72
N SER A 51 16.34 -0.95 21.78
CA SER A 51 15.41 0.11 21.40
C SER A 51 15.35 1.26 22.42
N LYS A 52 15.87 1.05 23.66
CA LYS A 52 15.97 2.10 24.69
C LYS A 52 17.30 2.81 24.66
N ALA A 53 18.39 2.05 24.53
CA ALA A 53 19.75 2.59 24.51
C ALA A 53 20.12 3.20 23.13
N ASP A 54 19.37 2.87 22.08
CA ASP A 54 19.64 3.24 20.68
C ASP A 54 21.05 2.77 20.23
N THR A 55 21.43 1.56 20.64
CA THR A 55 22.74 0.94 20.35
C THR A 55 22.58 -0.39 19.65
N PRO A 56 23.52 -0.75 18.73
CA PRO A 56 23.47 -2.01 18.03
C PRO A 56 23.68 -3.19 18.99
N VAL A 57 22.83 -4.22 18.86
CA VAL A 57 22.95 -5.52 19.50
C VAL A 57 23.61 -6.51 18.55
N TYR A 58 23.18 -6.47 17.28
CA TYR A 58 23.76 -7.28 16.21
C TYR A 58 23.47 -6.63 14.85
N ILE A 59 24.48 -6.61 13.99
CA ILE A 59 24.41 -6.10 12.62
C ILE A 59 25.07 -7.07 11.66
N HIS A 60 24.49 -7.19 10.46
CA HIS A 60 25.01 -8.01 9.38
C HIS A 60 24.57 -7.43 8.04
N ASN A 61 25.50 -7.03 7.18
CA ASN A 61 25.20 -6.38 5.90
C ASN A 61 24.19 -5.21 6.01
N ASP A 62 24.16 -4.54 7.15
CA ASP A 62 23.18 -3.51 7.49
C ASP A 62 23.28 -2.26 6.63
N GLN A 63 24.44 -2.02 5.99
CA GLN A 63 24.69 -0.89 5.07
C GLN A 63 24.50 -1.25 3.59
N ILE A 64 24.17 -2.51 3.26
CA ILE A 64 23.91 -2.89 1.87
C ILE A 64 22.50 -2.44 1.48
N GLY A 65 22.38 -1.69 0.36
CA GLY A 65 21.12 -1.29 -0.21
C GLY A 65 20.38 -2.47 -0.84
N LEU A 66 19.29 -2.91 -0.22
CA LEU A 66 18.45 -4.04 -0.64
C LEU A 66 17.04 -3.57 -0.97
N ALA A 67 16.34 -4.31 -1.83
CA ALA A 67 14.93 -4.04 -2.12
C ALA A 67 14.09 -4.27 -0.86
N PRO A 68 13.42 -3.24 -0.33
CA PRO A 68 12.72 -3.33 0.95
C PRO A 68 11.30 -3.89 0.81
N ALA A 69 10.75 -3.86 -0.41
CA ALA A 69 9.33 -4.03 -0.63
C ALA A 69 8.52 -3.12 0.34
N SER A 70 7.39 -3.60 0.85
CA SER A 70 6.48 -2.79 1.67
C SER A 70 7.01 -2.38 3.07
N THR A 71 8.21 -2.79 3.51
CA THR A 71 8.82 -2.18 4.71
C THR A 71 9.22 -0.72 4.47
N GLN A 72 9.40 -0.31 3.21
CA GLN A 72 9.58 1.10 2.82
C GLN A 72 8.45 2.01 3.35
N LYS A 73 7.23 1.48 3.51
CA LYS A 73 6.08 2.24 4.02
C LYS A 73 6.29 2.86 5.40
N LEU A 74 7.26 2.34 6.18
CA LEU A 74 7.64 2.93 7.47
C LEU A 74 8.18 4.36 7.30
N PHE A 75 9.01 4.60 6.27
CA PHE A 75 9.54 5.93 5.98
C PHE A 75 8.41 6.91 5.61
N ILE A 76 7.49 6.47 4.76
CA ILE A 76 6.37 7.29 4.30
C ILE A 76 5.42 7.62 5.45
N SER A 77 5.07 6.63 6.27
CA SER A 77 4.19 6.79 7.42
C SER A 77 4.73 7.81 8.43
N CYS A 78 6.01 7.69 8.80
CA CYS A 78 6.65 8.62 9.74
C CYS A 78 6.70 10.05 9.18
N ALA A 79 7.12 10.20 7.92
CA ALA A 79 7.19 11.51 7.27
C ALA A 79 5.79 12.15 7.12
N ALA A 80 4.77 11.37 6.76
CA ALA A 80 3.40 11.86 6.64
C ALA A 80 2.85 12.36 7.98
N PHE A 81 3.10 11.66 9.09
CA PHE A 81 2.68 12.13 10.41
C PHE A 81 3.36 13.44 10.82
N ASP A 82 4.62 13.66 10.45
CA ASP A 82 5.33 14.90 10.77
C ASP A 82 5.01 16.06 9.83
N LEU A 83 4.90 15.78 8.53
CA LEU A 83 4.75 16.82 7.52
C LEU A 83 3.30 17.27 7.34
N LEU A 84 2.34 16.35 7.48
CA LEU A 84 0.90 16.63 7.32
C LEU A 84 0.19 16.70 8.67
N GLY A 85 0.68 15.99 9.68
CA GLY A 85 0.02 15.85 10.98
C GLY A 85 -1.06 14.77 10.98
N LYS A 86 -1.21 14.05 12.10
CA LYS A 86 -2.15 12.92 12.22
C LYS A 86 -3.63 13.27 11.98
N ASN A 87 -4.00 14.55 12.12
CA ASN A 87 -5.37 15.04 11.92
C ASN A 87 -5.64 15.54 10.50
N TYR A 88 -4.65 15.47 9.59
CA TYR A 88 -4.83 15.87 8.19
C TYR A 88 -6.02 15.14 7.57
N ARG A 89 -6.78 15.81 6.72
CA ARG A 89 -7.94 15.29 6.01
C ARG A 89 -7.98 15.84 4.59
N TYR A 90 -8.27 14.98 3.65
CA TYR A 90 -8.57 15.37 2.28
C TYR A 90 -9.97 15.99 2.18
N VAL A 91 -10.16 16.89 1.23
CA VAL A 91 -11.46 17.51 0.99
C VAL A 91 -11.77 17.47 -0.51
N THR A 92 -12.77 16.68 -0.90
CA THR A 92 -13.28 16.61 -2.27
C THR A 92 -14.61 17.34 -2.35
N GLU A 93 -14.75 18.27 -3.32
CA GLU A 93 -15.98 19.03 -3.51
C GLU A 93 -16.63 18.73 -4.84
N ILE A 94 -17.95 18.51 -4.83
CA ILE A 94 -18.77 18.37 -6.02
C ILE A 94 -19.67 19.60 -6.13
N ARG A 95 -19.57 20.28 -7.26
CA ARG A 95 -20.30 21.51 -7.57
C ARG A 95 -21.11 21.32 -8.85
N TYR A 96 -22.28 21.90 -8.89
CA TYR A 96 -23.06 22.03 -10.10
C TYR A 96 -22.89 23.46 -10.63
N LYS A 97 -22.43 23.57 -11.88
CA LYS A 97 -22.19 24.85 -12.56
C LYS A 97 -23.11 24.93 -13.78
N TYR A 98 -23.75 26.10 -13.98
CA TYR A 98 -24.51 26.38 -15.18
C TYR A 98 -24.22 27.81 -15.66
N PHE A 99 -24.20 28.01 -16.98
CA PHE A 99 -23.92 29.33 -17.53
C PHE A 99 -24.99 30.31 -17.19
N ASN A 100 -24.60 31.53 -16.80
CA ASN A 100 -25.53 32.66 -16.52
C ASN A 100 -26.40 33.00 -17.73
N SER A 101 -25.82 32.92 -18.95
CA SER A 101 -26.50 33.22 -20.22
C SER A 101 -27.38 32.08 -20.74
N ASN A 102 -27.15 30.86 -20.32
CA ASN A 102 -27.90 29.67 -20.74
C ASN A 102 -27.87 28.57 -19.66
N PRO A 103 -28.84 28.59 -18.73
CA PRO A 103 -28.90 27.59 -17.66
C PRO A 103 -29.03 26.12 -18.10
N ALA A 104 -29.50 25.86 -19.36
CA ALA A 104 -29.54 24.54 -19.92
C ALA A 104 -28.15 23.95 -20.19
N ARG A 105 -27.12 24.80 -20.31
CA ARG A 105 -25.71 24.35 -20.37
C ARG A 105 -25.16 24.28 -18.95
N SER A 106 -25.07 23.07 -18.45
CA SER A 106 -24.66 22.80 -17.08
C SER A 106 -23.74 21.59 -17.00
N TYR A 107 -22.93 21.54 -15.92
CA TYR A 107 -22.05 20.42 -15.68
C TYR A 107 -21.74 20.24 -14.18
N PHE A 108 -21.33 19.05 -13.80
CA PHE A 108 -20.71 18.80 -12.50
C PHE A 108 -19.22 19.10 -12.56
N ALA A 109 -18.76 19.96 -11.68
CA ALA A 109 -17.34 20.22 -11.46
C ALA A 109 -16.90 19.50 -10.17
N ILE A 110 -15.91 18.64 -10.27
CA ILE A 110 -15.36 17.89 -9.13
C ILE A 110 -13.97 18.45 -8.86
N LYS A 111 -13.81 19.10 -7.70
CA LYS A 111 -12.50 19.51 -7.21
C LYS A 111 -11.90 18.31 -6.46
N ALA A 112 -11.03 17.60 -7.13
CA ALA A 112 -10.32 16.45 -6.57
C ALA A 112 -9.22 16.89 -5.59
N SER A 113 -8.92 16.06 -4.59
CA SER A 113 -7.95 16.35 -3.53
C SER A 113 -6.85 15.30 -3.39
N GLY A 114 -6.87 14.25 -4.22
CA GLY A 114 -5.97 13.11 -4.05
C GLY A 114 -6.41 12.11 -2.96
N ASP A 115 -7.62 12.26 -2.39
CA ASP A 115 -8.14 11.38 -1.34
C ASP A 115 -8.15 9.91 -1.78
N PRO A 116 -7.29 9.03 -1.22
CA PRO A 116 -7.28 7.62 -1.60
C PRO A 116 -8.44 6.83 -1.00
N THR A 117 -9.21 7.44 -0.09
CA THR A 117 -10.32 6.80 0.60
C THR A 117 -11.69 7.11 -0.01
N PHE A 118 -11.76 7.95 -1.04
CA PHE A 118 -13.04 8.30 -1.67
C PHE A 118 -13.63 7.07 -2.39
N GLY A 119 -14.80 6.62 -1.94
CA GLY A 119 -15.41 5.35 -2.39
C GLY A 119 -14.89 4.09 -1.68
N SER A 120 -13.88 4.20 -0.78
CA SER A 120 -13.32 3.07 -0.06
C SER A 120 -14.34 2.38 0.84
N PRO A 121 -14.41 1.04 0.85
CA PRO A 121 -15.32 0.30 1.73
C PRO A 121 -14.88 0.25 3.19
N ARG A 122 -13.71 0.78 3.54
CA ARG A 122 -13.08 0.62 4.87
C ARG A 122 -13.69 1.50 5.94
N PHE A 123 -14.37 2.57 5.56
CA PHE A 123 -15.03 3.50 6.48
C PHE A 123 -16.45 3.75 6.00
N ASP A 124 -17.42 3.79 6.93
CA ASP A 124 -18.83 3.99 6.56
C ASP A 124 -19.08 5.31 5.83
N SER A 125 -18.34 6.37 6.19
CA SER A 125 -18.45 7.69 5.55
C SER A 125 -17.88 7.74 4.13
N THR A 126 -16.95 6.84 3.79
CA THR A 126 -16.29 6.83 2.47
C THR A 126 -16.88 5.82 1.50
N LYS A 127 -17.75 4.90 1.97
CA LYS A 127 -18.38 3.90 1.10
C LYS A 127 -19.05 4.56 -0.11
N ALA A 128 -18.87 3.98 -1.29
CA ALA A 128 -19.47 4.46 -2.53
C ALA A 128 -20.98 4.69 -2.37
N THR A 129 -21.69 3.74 -1.76
CA THR A 129 -23.13 3.84 -1.50
C THR A 129 -23.48 5.04 -0.62
N SER A 130 -22.68 5.35 0.39
CA SER A 130 -22.89 6.49 1.29
C SER A 130 -22.67 7.82 0.56
N ILE A 131 -21.59 7.92 -0.22
CA ILE A 131 -21.25 9.11 -1.00
C ILE A 131 -22.32 9.39 -2.06
N LEU A 132 -22.66 8.39 -2.88
CA LEU A 132 -23.65 8.52 -3.94
C LEU A 132 -25.02 8.89 -3.35
N LYS A 133 -25.44 8.25 -2.27
CA LYS A 133 -26.68 8.60 -1.55
C LYS A 133 -26.69 10.07 -1.11
N ASN A 134 -25.61 10.56 -0.52
CA ASN A 134 -25.53 11.95 -0.05
C ASN A 134 -25.58 12.95 -1.20
N ILE A 135 -24.94 12.64 -2.35
CA ILE A 135 -25.02 13.47 -3.55
C ILE A 135 -26.46 13.51 -4.06
N ILE A 136 -27.13 12.38 -4.16
CA ILE A 136 -28.54 12.28 -4.59
C ILE A 136 -29.47 13.07 -3.67
N LEU A 137 -29.32 12.93 -2.36
CA LEU A 137 -30.12 13.69 -1.38
C LEU A 137 -29.90 15.21 -1.53
N ALA A 138 -28.66 15.64 -1.78
CA ALA A 138 -28.35 17.05 -2.01
C ALA A 138 -28.97 17.57 -3.32
N LEU A 139 -28.95 16.80 -4.39
CA LEU A 139 -29.59 17.16 -5.67
C LEU A 139 -31.12 17.35 -5.49
N ILE A 140 -31.76 16.44 -4.77
CA ILE A 140 -33.21 16.53 -4.45
C ILE A 140 -33.50 17.77 -3.61
N ALA A 141 -32.75 17.99 -2.53
CA ALA A 141 -32.95 19.11 -1.61
C ALA A 141 -32.75 20.47 -2.29
N LEU A 142 -31.79 20.58 -3.19
CA LEU A 142 -31.48 21.81 -3.95
C LEU A 142 -32.37 21.98 -5.19
N LYS A 143 -33.28 21.04 -5.46
CA LYS A 143 -34.14 21.01 -6.63
C LYS A 143 -33.38 21.17 -7.94
N VAL A 144 -32.19 20.62 -8.01
CA VAL A 144 -31.36 20.63 -9.22
C VAL A 144 -31.98 19.63 -10.21
N THR A 145 -32.47 20.15 -11.32
CA THR A 145 -32.96 19.36 -12.45
C THR A 145 -31.94 19.46 -13.58
N PRO A 146 -30.92 18.60 -13.61
CA PRO A 146 -29.93 18.66 -14.66
C PRO A 146 -30.57 18.28 -16.01
N VAL A 147 -30.53 19.20 -16.95
CA VAL A 147 -31.04 18.98 -18.33
C VAL A 147 -30.02 18.20 -19.16
N SER A 148 -28.75 18.34 -18.83
CA SER A 148 -27.65 17.55 -19.37
C SER A 148 -26.51 17.53 -18.36
N ILE A 149 -25.95 16.35 -18.09
CA ILE A 149 -24.86 16.24 -17.14
C ILE A 149 -23.58 16.03 -17.94
N GLN A 150 -22.77 17.09 -18.04
CA GLN A 150 -21.37 16.99 -18.39
C GLN A 150 -20.56 16.98 -17.10
N TYR A 151 -19.45 16.22 -17.08
CA TYR A 151 -18.59 16.13 -15.93
C TYR A 151 -17.24 16.74 -16.25
N ILE A 152 -16.75 17.57 -15.34
CA ILE A 152 -15.41 18.11 -15.42
C ILE A 152 -14.73 17.84 -14.10
N ILE A 153 -13.66 17.05 -14.13
CA ILE A 153 -12.81 16.85 -12.98
C ILE A 153 -11.69 17.87 -13.06
N GLN A 154 -11.66 18.77 -12.07
CA GLN A 154 -10.55 19.69 -11.89
C GLN A 154 -9.37 18.91 -11.29
N ASP A 155 -8.55 18.38 -12.16
CA ASP A 155 -7.44 17.48 -11.85
C ASP A 155 -6.13 18.29 -11.66
N SER A 156 -6.14 19.18 -10.69
CA SER A 156 -5.00 20.07 -10.42
C SER A 156 -4.16 19.68 -9.20
N ALA A 157 -4.56 18.63 -8.44
CA ALA A 157 -3.84 18.25 -7.25
C ALA A 157 -2.52 17.53 -7.58
N TYR A 158 -2.57 16.58 -8.54
CA TYR A 158 -1.40 15.81 -8.95
C TYR A 158 -1.10 15.99 -10.44
N GLY A 159 0.14 15.69 -10.84
CA GLY A 159 0.51 15.65 -12.26
C GLY A 159 -0.15 14.49 -13.01
N ASN A 160 -0.12 14.57 -14.34
CA ASN A 160 -0.73 13.57 -15.24
C ASN A 160 -0.02 12.21 -15.23
N ASN A 161 1.23 12.15 -14.75
CA ASN A 161 1.94 10.88 -14.60
C ASN A 161 1.46 10.19 -13.32
N THR A 162 0.47 9.31 -13.46
CA THR A 162 -0.17 8.66 -12.31
C THR A 162 0.62 7.45 -11.82
N VAL A 163 1.17 6.64 -12.73
CA VAL A 163 1.93 5.43 -12.44
C VAL A 163 3.40 5.78 -12.20
N PRO A 164 4.02 5.40 -11.08
CA PRO A 164 5.46 5.58 -10.88
C PRO A 164 6.27 4.90 -11.99
N GLY A 165 7.24 5.62 -12.56
CA GLY A 165 7.98 5.18 -13.75
C GLY A 165 8.83 3.92 -13.56
N ALA A 166 9.13 3.55 -12.31
CA ALA A 166 9.92 2.37 -11.96
C ALA A 166 9.07 1.12 -11.62
N TRP A 167 7.76 1.16 -11.83
CA TRP A 167 6.89 -0.02 -11.70
C TRP A 167 7.00 -0.90 -12.94
N ILE A 168 6.93 -2.20 -12.72
CA ILE A 168 6.94 -3.16 -13.83
C ILE A 168 5.53 -3.35 -14.40
N TRP A 169 5.46 -3.62 -15.69
CA TRP A 169 4.19 -3.77 -16.41
C TRP A 169 3.29 -4.85 -15.82
N GLU A 170 3.86 -5.94 -15.34
CA GLU A 170 3.14 -7.04 -14.70
C GLU A 170 2.33 -6.62 -13.47
N ASP A 171 2.78 -5.59 -12.73
CA ASP A 171 2.13 -5.15 -11.51
C ASP A 171 0.96 -4.21 -11.75
N ILE A 172 1.01 -3.38 -12.80
CA ILE A 172 0.13 -2.21 -13.00
C ILE A 172 -1.35 -2.60 -13.12
N GLY A 173 -1.66 -3.75 -13.68
CA GLY A 173 -3.04 -4.22 -13.88
C GLY A 173 -3.70 -4.82 -12.65
N ASN A 174 -2.94 -5.15 -11.63
CA ASN A 174 -3.44 -5.78 -10.42
C ASN A 174 -3.82 -4.72 -9.38
N TYR A 175 -4.69 -5.06 -8.42
CA TYR A 175 -5.16 -4.13 -7.38
C TYR A 175 -4.01 -3.45 -6.60
N TYR A 176 -2.91 -4.15 -6.42
CA TYR A 176 -1.73 -3.61 -5.72
C TYR A 176 -0.88 -2.69 -6.60
N GLY A 177 -1.07 -2.68 -7.91
CA GLY A 177 -0.51 -1.75 -8.89
C GLY A 177 -1.45 -0.58 -9.22
N ALA A 178 -2.54 -0.40 -8.46
CA ALA A 178 -3.43 0.74 -8.62
C ALA A 178 -2.70 2.04 -8.26
N ALA A 179 -2.53 2.91 -9.26
CA ALA A 179 -1.83 4.18 -9.10
C ALA A 179 -2.72 5.27 -8.47
N ALA A 180 -2.13 6.12 -7.63
CA ALA A 180 -2.84 7.25 -7.05
C ALA A 180 -2.98 8.41 -8.05
N GLN A 181 -4.20 8.90 -8.19
CA GLN A 181 -4.59 10.02 -9.04
C GLN A 181 -5.12 11.17 -8.20
N SER A 182 -5.29 12.35 -8.79
CA SER A 182 -5.96 13.46 -8.10
C SER A 182 -7.38 13.08 -7.69
N PHE A 183 -8.08 12.33 -8.54
CA PHE A 183 -9.37 11.74 -8.24
C PHE A 183 -9.23 10.21 -8.13
N ASN A 184 -9.49 9.67 -6.95
CA ASN A 184 -9.54 8.23 -6.71
C ASN A 184 -10.98 7.81 -6.42
N TRP A 185 -11.33 6.58 -6.78
CA TRP A 185 -12.63 5.99 -6.50
C TRP A 185 -12.50 4.48 -6.28
N LEU A 186 -13.15 3.94 -5.22
CA LEU A 186 -13.11 2.50 -4.89
C LEU A 186 -11.69 1.97 -4.66
N GLU A 187 -10.79 2.77 -4.09
CA GLU A 187 -9.35 2.45 -3.97
C GLU A 187 -8.70 2.13 -5.32
N ASN A 188 -9.23 2.68 -6.41
CA ASN A 188 -8.80 2.44 -7.80
C ASN A 188 -8.71 0.95 -8.15
N SER A 189 -9.62 0.14 -7.58
CA SER A 189 -9.65 -1.31 -7.80
C SER A 189 -11.07 -1.84 -7.97
N TYR A 190 -11.20 -2.95 -8.69
CA TYR A 190 -12.45 -3.66 -8.89
C TYR A 190 -12.23 -5.16 -8.84
N ASP A 191 -13.29 -5.90 -8.54
CA ASP A 191 -13.25 -7.35 -8.47
C ASP A 191 -13.78 -7.99 -9.73
N ILE A 192 -13.08 -9.02 -10.21
CA ILE A 192 -13.47 -9.90 -11.31
C ILE A 192 -13.83 -11.23 -10.68
N ILE A 193 -15.11 -11.59 -10.75
CA ILE A 193 -15.61 -12.84 -10.22
C ILE A 193 -15.53 -13.89 -11.33
N LEU A 194 -14.72 -14.90 -11.10
CA LEU A 194 -14.42 -15.98 -12.03
C LEU A 194 -15.07 -17.29 -11.57
N LYS A 195 -15.40 -18.15 -12.52
CA LYS A 195 -15.81 -19.54 -12.30
C LYS A 195 -14.82 -20.47 -12.98
N SER A 196 -14.20 -21.37 -12.21
CA SER A 196 -13.28 -22.36 -12.76
C SER A 196 -13.96 -23.67 -13.16
N GLY A 197 -13.32 -24.40 -14.06
CA GLY A 197 -13.72 -25.77 -14.39
C GLY A 197 -13.39 -26.75 -13.28
N LYS A 198 -13.89 -27.97 -13.39
CA LYS A 198 -13.75 -29.00 -12.36
C LYS A 198 -12.36 -29.65 -12.35
N LYS A 199 -11.63 -29.62 -13.46
CA LYS A 199 -10.34 -30.29 -13.64
C LYS A 199 -9.24 -29.30 -13.95
N THR A 200 -8.01 -29.62 -13.57
CA THR A 200 -6.82 -28.89 -13.98
C THR A 200 -6.75 -28.81 -15.51
N GLY A 201 -6.52 -27.60 -16.04
CA GLY A 201 -6.47 -27.31 -17.46
C GLY A 201 -7.80 -26.83 -18.07
N ASP A 202 -8.93 -26.98 -17.37
CA ASP A 202 -10.21 -26.45 -17.82
C ASP A 202 -10.19 -24.93 -17.97
N ASN A 203 -11.04 -24.41 -18.84
CA ASN A 203 -11.24 -22.97 -19.01
C ASN A 203 -11.87 -22.34 -17.77
N VAL A 204 -11.67 -21.05 -17.64
CA VAL A 204 -12.24 -20.19 -16.60
C VAL A 204 -13.11 -19.14 -17.27
N ASP A 205 -14.31 -18.94 -16.73
CA ASP A 205 -15.28 -17.98 -17.24
C ASP A 205 -15.42 -16.77 -16.29
N VAL A 206 -15.68 -15.57 -16.84
CA VAL A 206 -16.06 -14.39 -16.07
C VAL A 206 -17.55 -14.47 -15.74
N VAL A 207 -17.88 -14.47 -14.46
CA VAL A 207 -19.26 -14.42 -14.00
C VAL A 207 -19.78 -12.98 -14.00
N LYS A 208 -18.99 -12.05 -13.41
CA LYS A 208 -19.32 -10.62 -13.34
C LYS A 208 -18.12 -9.81 -12.84
N THR A 209 -18.22 -8.49 -12.92
CA THR A 209 -17.34 -7.56 -12.21
C THR A 209 -18.07 -6.82 -11.10
N GLN A 210 -17.35 -6.32 -10.11
CA GLN A 210 -17.86 -5.46 -9.03
C GLN A 210 -16.96 -4.23 -8.90
N PRO A 211 -17.43 -3.02 -9.31
CA PRO A 211 -18.75 -2.74 -9.87
C PRO A 211 -18.98 -3.39 -11.23
N GLY A 212 -20.26 -3.51 -11.61
CA GLY A 212 -20.68 -4.04 -12.89
C GLY A 212 -20.23 -3.15 -14.06
N GLY A 213 -20.28 -3.74 -15.28
CA GLY A 213 -19.96 -3.01 -16.52
C GLY A 213 -18.48 -2.92 -16.87
N LEU A 214 -17.57 -3.40 -16.02
CA LEU A 214 -16.12 -3.39 -16.28
C LEU A 214 -15.60 -4.66 -16.96
N SER A 215 -16.47 -5.60 -17.29
CA SER A 215 -16.12 -6.81 -18.03
C SER A 215 -15.95 -6.59 -19.54
N ASN A 216 -16.50 -5.50 -20.06
CA ASN A 216 -16.38 -5.17 -21.48
C ASN A 216 -14.93 -4.88 -21.83
N GLY A 217 -14.36 -5.74 -22.70
CA GLY A 217 -12.97 -5.60 -23.09
C GLY A 217 -11.96 -6.40 -22.25
N LEU A 218 -12.41 -7.30 -21.34
CA LEU A 218 -11.53 -8.25 -20.69
C LEU A 218 -11.30 -9.49 -21.57
N LYS A 219 -10.04 -9.81 -21.85
CA LYS A 219 -9.66 -11.08 -22.45
C LYS A 219 -9.16 -12.02 -21.35
N VAL A 220 -9.79 -13.18 -21.20
CA VAL A 220 -9.45 -14.14 -20.15
C VAL A 220 -8.75 -15.35 -20.75
N ASN A 221 -7.50 -15.56 -20.34
CA ASN A 221 -6.68 -16.73 -20.68
C ASN A 221 -6.22 -17.44 -19.39
N VAL A 222 -7.15 -17.58 -18.45
CA VAL A 222 -6.91 -18.25 -17.16
C VAL A 222 -7.34 -19.70 -17.27
N LYS A 223 -6.58 -20.59 -16.63
CA LYS A 223 -6.88 -22.02 -16.54
C LYS A 223 -7.10 -22.45 -15.11
N SER A 224 -7.88 -23.51 -14.94
CA SER A 224 -8.04 -24.18 -13.65
C SER A 224 -6.76 -24.92 -13.28
N ALA A 225 -6.26 -24.70 -12.06
CA ALA A 225 -5.12 -25.42 -11.49
C ALA A 225 -5.57 -26.41 -10.40
N LYS A 226 -4.64 -27.03 -9.72
CA LYS A 226 -4.93 -27.92 -8.60
C LYS A 226 -5.78 -27.20 -7.53
N LYS A 227 -6.77 -27.90 -6.98
CA LYS A 227 -7.60 -27.39 -5.87
C LYS A 227 -6.71 -26.86 -4.73
N GLY A 228 -6.99 -25.65 -4.26
CA GLY A 228 -6.21 -24.98 -3.21
C GLY A 228 -4.86 -24.40 -3.67
N SER A 229 -4.60 -24.26 -4.97
CA SER A 229 -3.36 -23.65 -5.51
C SER A 229 -3.23 -22.16 -5.21
N GLY A 230 -4.33 -21.48 -4.84
CA GLY A 230 -4.36 -20.03 -4.67
C GLY A 230 -4.50 -19.27 -5.98
N ASP A 231 -4.46 -17.94 -5.89
CA ASP A 231 -4.43 -17.04 -7.03
C ASP A 231 -3.01 -16.97 -7.60
N ASN A 232 -2.87 -17.40 -8.85
CA ASN A 232 -1.66 -17.27 -9.66
C ASN A 232 -2.00 -16.57 -10.99
N SER A 233 -3.03 -15.73 -10.98
CA SER A 233 -3.41 -14.93 -12.14
C SER A 233 -2.76 -13.54 -12.08
N ILE A 234 -2.56 -12.98 -13.26
CA ILE A 234 -2.01 -11.64 -13.45
C ILE A 234 -2.91 -10.90 -14.43
N VAL A 235 -3.23 -9.66 -14.08
CA VAL A 235 -3.97 -8.75 -14.95
C VAL A 235 -2.99 -7.81 -15.64
N TYR A 236 -2.89 -7.92 -16.97
CA TYR A 236 -2.09 -7.02 -17.79
C TYR A 236 -2.96 -5.93 -18.38
N LEU A 237 -2.54 -4.70 -18.21
CA LEU A 237 -3.14 -3.56 -18.90
C LEU A 237 -2.44 -3.36 -20.25
N ASN A 238 -3.23 -3.26 -21.30
CA ASN A 238 -2.69 -3.06 -22.64
C ASN A 238 -2.61 -1.58 -23.01
N TYR A 239 -1.62 -1.23 -23.81
CA TYR A 239 -1.53 0.09 -24.44
C TYR A 239 -2.52 0.19 -25.61
N GLY A 240 -3.28 1.28 -25.66
CA GLY A 240 -4.21 1.57 -26.75
C GLY A 240 -5.58 0.89 -26.59
N SER A 241 -6.22 0.57 -27.72
CA SER A 241 -7.58 0.03 -27.80
C SER A 241 -7.67 -1.49 -27.58
N VAL A 242 -6.61 -2.14 -27.15
CA VAL A 242 -6.60 -3.59 -26.89
C VAL A 242 -7.14 -3.85 -25.49
N PRO A 243 -8.06 -4.82 -25.32
CA PRO A 243 -8.62 -5.14 -24.02
C PRO A 243 -7.56 -5.60 -23.00
N ALA A 244 -7.80 -5.35 -21.71
CA ALA A 244 -6.98 -5.91 -20.63
C ALA A 244 -6.98 -7.45 -20.72
N LEU A 245 -5.82 -8.05 -20.41
CA LEU A 245 -5.63 -9.49 -20.48
C LEU A 245 -5.44 -10.05 -19.08
N ILE A 246 -6.17 -11.11 -18.74
CA ILE A 246 -5.93 -11.88 -17.51
C ILE A 246 -5.33 -13.22 -17.91
N GLU A 247 -4.17 -13.53 -17.38
CA GLU A 247 -3.46 -14.80 -17.62
C GLU A 247 -3.13 -15.51 -16.32
N GLY A 248 -2.81 -16.80 -16.41
CA GLY A 248 -2.36 -17.59 -15.29
C GLY A 248 -3.36 -18.65 -14.86
N THR A 249 -3.43 -18.92 -13.55
CA THR A 249 -4.27 -20.01 -13.03
C THR A 249 -4.96 -19.65 -11.72
N ILE A 250 -6.18 -20.22 -11.54
CA ILE A 250 -6.92 -20.21 -10.28
C ILE A 250 -7.27 -21.66 -9.87
N PRO A 251 -7.63 -21.93 -8.62
CA PRO A 251 -7.99 -23.28 -8.19
C PRO A 251 -9.16 -23.84 -9.00
N ALA A 252 -9.15 -25.14 -9.29
CA ALA A 252 -10.28 -25.86 -9.88
C ALA A 252 -11.43 -26.02 -8.88
N ASP A 253 -12.65 -26.21 -9.42
CA ASP A 253 -13.89 -26.50 -8.66
C ASP A 253 -14.33 -25.33 -7.77
N GLU A 254 -14.12 -24.09 -8.27
CA GLU A 254 -14.57 -22.84 -7.64
C GLU A 254 -15.76 -22.27 -8.45
N ASP A 255 -16.92 -22.18 -7.84
CA ASP A 255 -18.09 -21.52 -8.45
C ASP A 255 -17.96 -20.01 -8.48
N THR A 256 -17.19 -19.45 -7.51
CA THR A 256 -16.86 -18.02 -7.43
C THR A 256 -15.44 -17.86 -6.88
N PHE A 257 -14.54 -17.35 -7.71
CA PHE A 257 -13.19 -16.99 -7.31
C PHE A 257 -12.95 -15.53 -7.66
N THR A 258 -12.43 -14.75 -6.72
CA THR A 258 -12.25 -13.31 -6.92
C THR A 258 -10.80 -12.99 -7.24
N VAL A 259 -10.60 -12.32 -8.37
CA VAL A 259 -9.34 -11.67 -8.76
C VAL A 259 -9.57 -10.16 -8.76
N SER A 260 -8.73 -9.40 -8.07
CA SER A 260 -8.87 -7.95 -8.00
C SER A 260 -7.90 -7.25 -8.95
N ALA A 261 -8.43 -6.34 -9.76
CA ALA A 261 -7.71 -5.59 -10.78
C ALA A 261 -7.70 -4.08 -10.49
N SER A 262 -6.77 -3.34 -11.12
CA SER A 262 -6.71 -1.88 -11.00
C SER A 262 -7.70 -1.19 -11.95
N ILE A 263 -8.28 -0.07 -11.49
CA ILE A 263 -9.06 0.86 -12.31
C ILE A 263 -8.11 1.95 -12.81
N GLN A 264 -7.98 2.08 -14.14
CA GLN A 264 -7.14 3.11 -14.75
C GLN A 264 -7.80 4.50 -14.72
N ASN A 265 -9.12 4.53 -14.97
CA ASN A 265 -9.91 5.76 -15.03
C ASN A 265 -10.99 5.73 -13.92
N PRO A 266 -10.64 6.00 -12.67
CA PRO A 266 -11.59 5.96 -11.56
C PRO A 266 -12.73 6.98 -11.70
N GLN A 267 -12.49 8.07 -12.42
CA GLN A 267 -13.50 9.06 -12.75
C GLN A 267 -14.63 8.48 -13.61
N ASP A 268 -14.32 7.66 -14.61
CA ASP A 268 -15.33 7.08 -15.49
C ASP A 268 -16.24 6.12 -14.72
N VAL A 269 -15.65 5.33 -13.82
CA VAL A 269 -16.40 4.41 -12.94
C VAL A 269 -17.30 5.18 -11.97
N PHE A 270 -16.79 6.24 -11.37
CA PHE A 270 -17.59 7.11 -10.50
C PHE A 270 -18.76 7.72 -11.26
N MET A 271 -18.50 8.26 -12.45
CA MET A 271 -19.53 8.90 -13.27
C MET A 271 -20.60 7.92 -13.73
N GLN A 272 -20.20 6.71 -14.12
CA GLN A 272 -21.16 5.64 -14.45
C GLN A 272 -22.08 5.37 -13.25
N GLN A 273 -21.54 5.14 -12.06
CA GLN A 273 -22.30 4.84 -10.85
C GLN A 273 -23.18 6.03 -10.39
N LEU A 274 -22.66 7.25 -10.51
CA LEU A 274 -23.44 8.45 -10.20
C LEU A 274 -24.63 8.60 -11.19
N ASN A 275 -24.40 8.38 -12.47
CA ASN A 275 -25.46 8.39 -13.48
C ASN A 275 -26.54 7.34 -13.22
N GLU A 276 -26.14 6.11 -12.88
CA GLU A 276 -27.07 5.04 -12.51
C GLU A 276 -27.90 5.45 -11.30
N SER A 277 -27.27 6.09 -10.30
CA SER A 277 -27.94 6.58 -9.11
C SER A 277 -28.91 7.73 -9.41
N ILE A 278 -28.55 8.67 -10.29
CA ILE A 278 -29.41 9.78 -10.70
C ILE A 278 -30.61 9.26 -11.51
N LYS A 279 -30.43 8.28 -12.40
CA LYS A 279 -31.51 7.66 -13.15
C LYS A 279 -32.54 6.99 -12.22
N SER A 280 -32.11 6.41 -11.11
CA SER A 280 -32.98 5.74 -10.15
C SER A 280 -34.02 6.68 -9.50
N ILE A 281 -33.79 8.00 -9.56
CA ILE A 281 -34.70 9.04 -9.05
C ILE A 281 -35.45 9.80 -10.16
N ASN A 282 -35.52 9.21 -11.38
CA ASN A 282 -36.22 9.75 -12.55
C ASN A 282 -35.78 11.16 -12.99
N ILE A 283 -34.55 11.55 -12.74
CA ILE A 283 -33.94 12.74 -13.32
C ILE A 283 -33.39 12.37 -14.70
N PRO A 284 -33.81 13.03 -15.77
CA PRO A 284 -33.28 12.75 -17.10
C PRO A 284 -31.80 13.08 -17.18
N VAL A 285 -30.99 12.11 -17.60
CA VAL A 285 -29.54 12.24 -17.76
C VAL A 285 -29.21 12.15 -19.24
N PHE A 286 -28.63 13.20 -19.79
CA PHE A 286 -28.10 13.21 -21.14
C PHE A 286 -26.58 13.03 -21.06
N TYR A 287 -26.07 11.99 -21.73
CA TYR A 287 -24.64 11.73 -21.79
C TYR A 287 -23.96 12.69 -22.75
N GLY A 288 -23.02 13.45 -22.27
CA GLY A 288 -22.05 14.16 -23.07
C GLY A 288 -20.71 14.08 -22.38
N PHE A 289 -19.82 13.28 -22.90
CA PHE A 289 -18.40 13.41 -22.60
C PHE A 289 -17.88 14.58 -23.42
N ASP A 290 -17.77 15.74 -22.80
CA ASP A 290 -16.97 16.81 -23.37
C ASP A 290 -15.62 16.78 -22.64
N SER A 291 -14.69 16.01 -23.19
CA SER A 291 -13.30 15.97 -22.76
C SER A 291 -12.53 17.27 -23.13
N HIS A 292 -13.25 18.32 -23.50
CA HIS A 292 -12.63 19.54 -24.02
C HIS A 292 -12.11 20.43 -22.90
N PRO A 293 -10.80 20.68 -22.87
CA PRO A 293 -10.14 21.56 -21.92
C PRO A 293 -10.71 22.99 -21.77
N PRO A 294 -11.43 23.57 -22.74
CA PRO A 294 -11.87 24.96 -22.65
C PRO A 294 -12.75 25.31 -21.46
N LEU A 295 -13.56 24.34 -20.95
CA LEU A 295 -14.45 24.63 -19.82
C LEU A 295 -13.74 24.79 -18.47
N LEU A 296 -12.56 24.17 -18.31
CA LEU A 296 -11.74 24.27 -17.10
C LEU A 296 -11.06 25.63 -16.95
N THR A 297 -10.81 26.31 -18.07
CA THR A 297 -10.09 27.58 -18.10
C THR A 297 -11.03 28.81 -18.06
N LEU A 298 -12.35 28.58 -18.18
CA LEU A 298 -13.31 29.68 -18.12
C LEU A 298 -13.44 30.22 -16.69
N PRO A 299 -13.48 31.54 -16.50
CA PRO A 299 -13.60 32.14 -15.18
C PRO A 299 -14.95 31.79 -14.53
N ASP A 300 -14.94 31.58 -13.24
CA ASP A 300 -16.12 31.24 -12.43
C ASP A 300 -17.23 32.31 -12.54
N SER A 301 -16.87 33.57 -12.88
CA SER A 301 -17.83 34.65 -13.08
C SER A 301 -18.85 34.40 -14.20
N LEU A 302 -18.59 33.48 -15.12
CA LEU A 302 -19.52 33.10 -16.18
C LEU A 302 -20.60 32.14 -15.73
N PHE A 303 -20.50 31.60 -14.51
CA PHE A 303 -21.35 30.51 -14.01
C PHE A 303 -22.07 30.89 -12.73
N ASN A 304 -23.28 30.39 -12.57
CA ASN A 304 -23.87 30.14 -11.26
C ASN A 304 -23.34 28.83 -10.72
N ILE A 305 -22.93 28.83 -9.47
CA ILE A 305 -22.26 27.67 -8.83
C ILE A 305 -23.07 27.25 -7.61
N ILE A 306 -23.57 26.02 -7.63
CA ILE A 306 -24.23 25.38 -6.50
C ILE A 306 -23.29 24.32 -5.93
N LYS A 307 -22.95 24.43 -4.63
CA LYS A 307 -22.20 23.36 -3.93
C LYS A 307 -23.17 22.21 -3.63
N ILE A 308 -22.93 21.06 -4.27
CA ILE A 308 -23.76 19.87 -4.11
C ILE A 308 -23.30 19.06 -2.91
N TYR A 309 -22.01 18.74 -2.84
CA TYR A 309 -21.49 17.86 -1.82
C TYR A 309 -20.05 18.22 -1.47
N ARG A 310 -19.74 18.14 -0.20
CA ARG A 310 -18.38 18.29 0.34
C ARG A 310 -18.05 17.06 1.15
N HIS A 311 -17.15 16.24 0.62
CA HIS A 311 -16.61 15.09 1.32
C HIS A 311 -15.36 15.49 2.12
N VAL A 312 -15.27 14.97 3.34
CA VAL A 312 -14.09 15.08 4.19
C VAL A 312 -13.65 13.67 4.54
N SER A 313 -12.43 13.32 4.19
CA SER A 313 -11.87 11.99 4.46
C SER A 313 -11.78 11.67 5.95
N PRO A 314 -11.57 10.41 6.32
CA PRO A 314 -11.01 10.06 7.63
C PRO A 314 -9.70 10.82 7.89
N SER A 315 -9.27 10.89 9.16
CA SER A 315 -7.98 11.50 9.51
C SER A 315 -6.81 10.67 8.95
N LEU A 316 -5.66 11.32 8.76
CA LEU A 316 -4.43 10.61 8.39
C LEU A 316 -4.12 9.45 9.35
N ASP A 317 -4.38 9.62 10.64
CA ASP A 317 -4.25 8.58 11.65
C ASP A 317 -5.03 7.31 11.27
N SER A 318 -6.31 7.47 10.88
CA SER A 318 -7.15 6.36 10.42
C SER A 318 -6.72 5.78 9.08
N ILE A 319 -6.25 6.63 8.15
CA ILE A 319 -5.73 6.21 6.85
C ILE A 319 -4.45 5.40 7.03
N ASN A 320 -3.54 5.87 7.91
CA ASN A 320 -2.28 5.22 8.21
C ASN A 320 -2.46 3.82 8.81
N TYR A 321 -3.51 3.64 9.63
CA TYR A 321 -3.87 2.30 10.12
C TYR A 321 -4.02 1.29 8.98
N TRP A 322 -4.83 1.60 7.97
CA TRP A 322 -5.03 0.71 6.83
C TRP A 322 -3.79 0.62 5.93
N PHE A 323 -3.06 1.73 5.77
CA PHE A 323 -1.81 1.79 5.02
C PHE A 323 -0.79 0.78 5.54
N LEU A 324 -0.55 0.74 6.85
CA LEU A 324 0.40 -0.19 7.44
C LEU A 324 -0.20 -1.58 7.64
N LYS A 325 -1.44 -1.67 8.17
CA LYS A 325 -2.11 -2.93 8.55
C LYS A 325 -2.41 -3.83 7.35
N LYS A 326 -2.88 -3.26 6.25
CA LYS A 326 -3.21 -3.96 5.01
C LYS A 326 -2.20 -3.72 3.90
N SER A 327 -1.18 -2.92 4.16
CA SER A 327 -0.12 -2.63 3.19
C SER A 327 -0.62 -2.05 1.86
N ILE A 328 -1.63 -1.19 1.87
CA ILE A 328 -2.29 -0.66 0.68
C ILE A 328 -1.33 0.26 -0.08
N ASN A 329 -0.93 -0.14 -1.31
CA ASN A 329 0.04 0.62 -2.11
C ASN A 329 -0.51 1.98 -2.52
N LEU A 330 -1.77 2.04 -2.97
CA LEU A 330 -2.45 3.29 -3.33
C LEU A 330 -2.31 4.37 -2.25
N TYR A 331 -2.41 4.00 -0.96
CA TYR A 331 -2.30 4.96 0.13
C TYR A 331 -0.88 5.52 0.26
N GLY A 332 0.14 4.70 0.04
CA GLY A 332 1.54 5.14 0.02
C GLY A 332 1.81 6.12 -1.13
N GLU A 333 1.30 5.80 -2.33
CA GLU A 333 1.44 6.68 -3.50
C GLU A 333 0.67 7.99 -3.33
N ALA A 334 -0.53 7.95 -2.74
CA ALA A 334 -1.29 9.16 -2.44
C ALA A 334 -0.58 10.03 -1.39
N LEU A 335 -0.05 9.43 -0.32
CA LEU A 335 0.64 10.17 0.74
C LEU A 335 1.91 10.85 0.24
N ILE A 336 2.73 10.18 -0.60
CA ILE A 336 3.95 10.79 -1.12
C ILE A 336 3.65 11.97 -2.04
N LYS A 337 2.63 11.84 -2.91
CA LYS A 337 2.14 12.93 -3.77
C LYS A 337 1.51 14.07 -2.95
N THR A 338 0.76 13.74 -1.89
CA THR A 338 0.15 14.74 -1.01
C THR A 338 1.20 15.56 -0.26
N MET A 339 2.23 14.91 0.29
CA MET A 339 3.34 15.63 0.94
C MET A 339 4.02 16.62 -0.02
N ALA A 340 4.24 16.21 -1.28
CA ALA A 340 4.77 17.09 -2.30
C ALA A 340 3.81 18.26 -2.61
N LEU A 341 2.51 17.98 -2.79
CA LEU A 341 1.49 19.00 -3.06
C LEU A 341 1.46 20.07 -1.96
N GLU A 342 1.39 19.65 -0.69
CA GLU A 342 1.29 20.56 0.45
C GLU A 342 2.57 21.40 0.66
N LYS A 343 3.73 20.88 0.25
CA LYS A 343 5.02 21.58 0.41
C LYS A 343 5.42 22.43 -0.78
N SER A 344 5.10 22.00 -2.01
CA SER A 344 5.58 22.64 -3.24
C SER A 344 4.46 23.13 -4.17
N GLY A 345 3.18 22.90 -3.81
CA GLY A 345 2.03 23.26 -4.66
C GLY A 345 1.81 22.31 -5.85
N PHE A 346 2.64 21.25 -6.00
CA PHE A 346 2.52 20.29 -7.09
C PHE A 346 2.78 18.85 -6.59
N GLY A 347 1.80 17.98 -6.74
CA GLY A 347 1.86 16.59 -6.30
C GLY A 347 2.36 15.66 -7.39
N SER A 348 3.59 15.15 -7.29
CA SER A 348 4.10 14.06 -8.11
C SER A 348 4.90 13.06 -7.28
N THR A 349 5.06 11.85 -7.79
CA THR A 349 5.89 10.83 -7.13
C THR A 349 7.34 11.30 -7.01
N GLU A 350 7.90 11.87 -8.06
CA GLU A 350 9.29 12.32 -8.10
C GLU A 350 9.55 13.42 -7.05
N LYS A 351 8.68 14.44 -7.00
CA LYS A 351 8.78 15.51 -5.99
C LYS A 351 8.58 14.98 -4.57
N GLY A 352 7.68 14.03 -4.40
CA GLY A 352 7.45 13.39 -3.11
C GLY A 352 8.64 12.56 -2.65
N VAL A 353 9.30 11.84 -3.56
CA VAL A 353 10.52 11.09 -3.28
C VAL A 353 11.67 12.04 -2.91
N GLU A 354 11.86 13.13 -3.66
CA GLU A 354 12.85 14.16 -3.34
C GLU A 354 12.64 14.70 -1.91
N LEU A 355 11.42 15.15 -1.61
CA LEU A 355 11.04 15.65 -0.28
C LEU A 355 11.27 14.62 0.82
N LEU A 356 10.95 13.35 0.56
CA LEU A 356 11.12 12.27 1.54
C LEU A 356 12.61 11.99 1.82
N LYS A 357 13.45 12.01 0.80
CA LYS A 357 14.91 11.84 0.95
C LYS A 357 15.51 12.99 1.76
N ASP A 358 15.13 14.23 1.47
CA ASP A 358 15.57 15.41 2.22
C ASP A 358 15.12 15.32 3.68
N PHE A 359 13.85 14.98 3.91
CA PHE A 359 13.31 14.78 5.26
C PHE A 359 14.15 13.78 6.07
N TRP A 360 14.50 12.63 5.50
CA TRP A 360 15.26 11.61 6.20
C TRP A 360 16.74 11.92 6.30
N ASN A 361 17.31 12.64 5.34
CA ASN A 361 18.69 13.14 5.41
C ASN A 361 18.89 14.07 6.62
N ASP A 362 17.93 14.96 6.88
CA ASP A 362 17.90 15.82 8.06
C ASP A 362 17.82 15.04 9.40
N LYS A 363 17.42 13.77 9.35
CA LYS A 363 17.33 12.87 10.51
C LYS A 363 18.47 11.85 10.54
N GLY A 364 19.53 12.08 9.75
CA GLY A 364 20.74 11.27 9.74
C GLY A 364 20.63 9.96 8.94
N VAL A 365 19.67 9.85 8.02
CA VAL A 365 19.64 8.78 7.00
C VAL A 365 20.28 9.32 5.73
N GLU A 366 21.43 8.80 5.36
CA GLU A 366 22.11 9.22 4.14
C GLU A 366 21.26 8.97 2.90
N ASN A 367 21.33 9.87 1.91
CA ASN A 367 20.55 9.74 0.68
C ASN A 367 20.87 8.46 -0.10
N SER A 368 22.11 7.97 -0.03
CA SER A 368 22.54 6.70 -0.63
C SER A 368 21.93 5.47 0.06
N ALA A 369 21.56 5.58 1.34
CA ALA A 369 20.91 4.52 2.12
C ALA A 369 19.40 4.46 1.87
N LEU A 370 18.81 5.46 1.19
CA LEU A 370 17.38 5.56 0.89
C LEU A 370 17.18 5.89 -0.60
N ASN A 371 17.50 4.94 -1.46
CA ASN A 371 17.35 5.09 -2.91
C ASN A 371 16.01 4.50 -3.36
N ILE A 372 14.95 5.32 -3.33
CA ILE A 372 13.57 4.93 -3.57
C ILE A 372 12.97 5.66 -4.78
N PHE A 373 11.96 5.06 -5.40
CA PHE A 373 11.31 5.52 -6.63
C PHE A 373 9.78 5.65 -6.51
N ASP A 374 9.20 5.18 -5.41
CA ASP A 374 7.75 5.19 -5.19
C ASP A 374 7.39 5.34 -3.70
N GLY A 375 6.11 5.48 -3.40
CA GLY A 375 5.60 5.60 -2.03
C GLY A 375 5.24 4.27 -1.36
N SER A 376 5.21 3.18 -2.09
CA SER A 376 4.67 1.90 -1.62
C SER A 376 5.72 0.82 -1.37
N GLY A 377 6.87 0.92 -2.03
CA GLY A 377 7.89 -0.13 -2.07
C GLY A 377 7.60 -1.22 -3.12
N LEU A 378 6.72 -0.95 -4.10
CA LEU A 378 6.37 -1.90 -5.15
C LEU A 378 7.49 -2.02 -6.19
N SER A 379 8.14 -0.90 -6.53
CA SER A 379 9.23 -0.92 -7.51
C SER A 379 10.35 -1.87 -7.09
N PRO A 380 10.75 -2.80 -7.94
CA PRO A 380 11.92 -3.65 -7.68
C PRO A 380 13.25 -2.89 -7.72
N GLN A 381 13.25 -1.62 -8.15
CA GLN A 381 14.43 -0.76 -8.17
C GLN A 381 14.71 -0.09 -6.83
N ASN A 382 13.73 -0.03 -5.92
CA ASN A 382 13.94 0.53 -4.58
C ASN A 382 15.10 -0.17 -3.86
N ARG A 383 15.96 0.62 -3.20
CA ARG A 383 17.05 0.12 -2.35
C ARG A 383 17.08 0.91 -1.05
N VAL A 384 16.99 0.19 0.06
CA VAL A 384 17.20 0.77 1.39
C VAL A 384 18.11 -0.13 2.20
N THR A 385 18.82 0.45 3.16
CA THR A 385 19.64 -0.30 4.09
C THR A 385 18.83 -0.75 5.31
N ALA A 386 19.22 -1.84 5.97
CA ALA A 386 18.59 -2.25 7.22
C ALA A 386 18.81 -1.22 8.33
N ASP A 387 19.96 -0.55 8.35
CA ASP A 387 20.27 0.57 9.24
C ASP A 387 19.30 1.74 9.05
N ALA A 388 18.99 2.13 7.81
CA ALA A 388 18.02 3.18 7.53
C ALA A 388 16.63 2.86 8.10
N LEU A 389 16.18 1.60 8.01
CA LEU A 389 14.92 1.15 8.62
C LEU A 389 14.98 1.26 10.15
N ILE A 390 16.09 0.90 10.79
CA ILE A 390 16.29 1.09 12.23
C ILE A 390 16.20 2.56 12.60
N LYS A 391 16.88 3.45 11.87
CA LYS A 391 16.81 4.89 12.09
C LYS A 391 15.38 5.41 12.04
N ALA A 392 14.58 4.94 11.07
CA ALA A 392 13.16 5.30 10.99
C ALA A 392 12.35 4.80 12.19
N LEU A 393 12.58 3.57 12.66
CA LEU A 393 11.92 3.02 13.83
C LEU A 393 12.32 3.76 15.11
N GLN A 394 13.59 4.04 15.31
CA GLN A 394 14.09 4.80 16.46
C GLN A 394 13.60 6.25 16.44
N TYR A 395 13.54 6.88 15.28
CA TYR A 395 12.93 8.19 15.10
C TYR A 395 11.46 8.18 15.53
N ALA A 396 10.66 7.24 15.03
CA ALA A 396 9.25 7.11 15.38
C ALA A 396 9.03 6.98 16.89
N LYS A 397 9.87 6.20 17.57
CA LYS A 397 9.77 5.96 19.01
C LYS A 397 9.88 7.25 19.86
N LYS A 398 10.58 8.26 19.35
CA LYS A 398 10.79 9.55 20.00
C LYS A 398 9.69 10.58 19.72
N ARG A 399 8.65 10.21 18.92
CA ARG A 399 7.63 11.15 18.45
C ARG A 399 6.30 11.06 19.24
N PRO A 400 5.57 12.17 19.38
CA PRO A 400 4.29 12.18 20.10
C PRO A 400 3.22 11.30 19.48
N TRP A 401 3.31 11.00 18.19
CA TRP A 401 2.39 10.12 17.46
C TRP A 401 2.81 8.64 17.50
N PHE A 402 3.85 8.26 18.22
CA PHE A 402 4.39 6.89 18.24
C PHE A 402 3.34 5.84 18.60
N ASN A 403 2.47 6.11 19.57
CA ASN A 403 1.44 5.15 20.00
C ASN A 403 0.49 4.79 18.84
N SER A 404 0.08 5.76 18.00
CA SER A 404 -0.71 5.52 16.80
C SER A 404 0.08 4.66 15.80
N PHE A 405 1.30 5.08 15.48
CA PHE A 405 2.17 4.33 14.57
C PHE A 405 2.41 2.88 15.01
N TYR A 406 2.71 2.66 16.30
CA TYR A 406 2.92 1.33 16.86
C TYR A 406 1.66 0.46 16.82
N PHE A 407 0.50 1.05 17.10
CA PHE A 407 -0.79 0.39 16.99
C PHE A 407 -1.10 -0.06 15.55
N ASP A 408 -0.75 0.77 14.58
CA ASP A 408 -0.97 0.54 13.14
C ASP A 408 -0.12 -0.60 12.58
N LEU A 409 1.01 -0.91 13.22
CA LEU A 409 1.85 -2.02 12.77
C LEU A 409 1.09 -3.35 12.86
N PRO A 410 1.15 -4.18 11.80
CA PRO A 410 0.67 -5.55 11.87
C PRO A 410 1.39 -6.35 12.97
N GLU A 411 0.77 -7.44 13.36
CA GLU A 411 1.41 -8.43 14.21
C GLU A 411 1.73 -9.69 13.39
N HIS A 412 2.99 -10.06 13.35
CA HIS A 412 3.48 -11.29 12.73
C HIS A 412 4.41 -11.99 13.73
N ASN A 413 4.31 -13.31 13.83
CA ASN A 413 5.15 -14.10 14.74
C ASN A 413 5.18 -13.55 16.18
N GLY A 414 4.07 -12.96 16.66
CA GLY A 414 3.98 -12.34 18.00
C GLY A 414 4.77 -11.03 18.15
N MET A 415 5.17 -10.38 17.05
CA MET A 415 5.94 -9.12 17.04
C MET A 415 5.19 -8.03 16.28
N LYS A 416 5.31 -6.78 16.73
CA LYS A 416 4.79 -5.60 16.02
C LYS A 416 5.75 -5.21 14.91
N MET A 417 5.42 -5.54 13.66
CA MET A 417 6.31 -5.29 12.53
C MET A 417 5.57 -5.14 11.20
N LYS A 418 6.12 -4.32 10.32
CA LYS A 418 5.73 -4.24 8.92
C LYS A 418 6.43 -5.33 8.13
N SER A 419 5.69 -6.04 7.29
CA SER A 419 6.23 -6.99 6.32
C SER A 419 6.37 -6.36 4.94
N GLY A 420 7.33 -6.84 4.16
CA GLY A 420 7.51 -6.52 2.74
C GLY A 420 7.67 -7.77 1.89
N SER A 421 7.09 -7.73 0.69
CA SER A 421 7.11 -8.83 -0.27
C SER A 421 6.96 -8.32 -1.68
N ILE A 422 7.93 -8.64 -2.52
CA ILE A 422 7.85 -8.69 -3.98
C ILE A 422 8.56 -9.98 -4.43
N ASN A 423 8.60 -10.23 -5.72
CA ASN A 423 9.28 -11.43 -6.23
C ASN A 423 10.75 -11.49 -5.78
N GLY A 424 11.18 -12.64 -5.24
CA GLY A 424 12.54 -12.84 -4.71
C GLY A 424 12.90 -12.02 -3.46
N VAL A 425 11.95 -11.30 -2.83
CA VAL A 425 12.22 -10.42 -1.69
C VAL A 425 11.27 -10.71 -0.53
N ARG A 426 11.85 -10.80 0.68
CA ARG A 426 11.13 -10.78 1.96
C ARG A 426 11.82 -9.85 2.94
N SER A 427 11.03 -9.01 3.60
CA SER A 427 11.55 -8.10 4.62
C SER A 427 10.58 -7.95 5.79
N TYR A 428 11.13 -7.66 6.95
CA TYR A 428 10.39 -7.35 8.17
C TYR A 428 11.15 -6.28 8.94
N ALA A 429 10.43 -5.29 9.48
CA ALA A 429 11.01 -4.29 10.35
C ALA A 429 9.98 -3.84 11.40
N GLY A 430 10.42 -3.70 12.65
CA GLY A 430 9.52 -3.38 13.75
C GLY A 430 10.15 -3.50 15.13
N TYR A 431 9.32 -3.88 16.10
CA TYR A 431 9.66 -3.89 17.51
C TYR A 431 9.33 -5.23 18.16
N GLN A 432 10.17 -5.63 19.12
CA GLN A 432 9.96 -6.79 20.00
C GLN A 432 10.28 -6.44 21.43
N LYS A 433 9.40 -6.85 22.34
CA LYS A 433 9.68 -6.85 23.78
C LYS A 433 9.93 -8.28 24.21
N ALA A 434 11.14 -8.57 24.66
CA ALA A 434 11.54 -9.90 25.14
C ALA A 434 10.95 -10.22 26.51
N GLY A 435 10.87 -11.49 26.85
CA GLY A 435 10.38 -11.98 28.14
C GLY A 435 11.14 -11.42 29.36
N ASN A 436 12.42 -11.06 29.21
CA ASN A 436 13.24 -10.40 30.22
C ASN A 436 13.06 -8.88 30.32
N GLY A 437 12.11 -8.31 29.57
CA GLY A 437 11.79 -6.89 29.54
C GLY A 437 12.66 -6.02 28.62
N LYS A 438 13.67 -6.58 27.95
CA LYS A 438 14.43 -5.86 26.93
C LYS A 438 13.55 -5.55 25.72
N GLU A 439 13.78 -4.39 25.13
CA GLU A 439 13.05 -3.95 23.93
C GLU A 439 14.03 -3.83 22.76
N TYR A 440 13.66 -4.43 21.65
CA TYR A 440 14.45 -4.41 20.42
C TYR A 440 13.70 -3.70 19.30
N SER A 441 14.43 -2.91 18.52
CA SER A 441 14.05 -2.52 17.16
C SER A 441 14.85 -3.37 16.20
N PHE A 442 14.21 -3.91 15.16
CA PHE A 442 14.88 -4.78 14.20
C PHE A 442 14.44 -4.51 12.78
N ALA A 443 15.33 -4.76 11.85
CA ALA A 443 15.06 -4.79 10.41
C ALA A 443 15.81 -5.96 9.77
N VAL A 444 15.11 -6.79 9.01
CA VAL A 444 15.68 -7.87 8.21
C VAL A 444 15.18 -7.78 6.78
N ILE A 445 16.10 -7.83 5.82
CA ILE A 445 15.80 -7.82 4.38
C ILE A 445 16.54 -9.00 3.74
N VAL A 446 15.80 -9.84 3.03
CA VAL A 446 16.35 -10.98 2.27
C VAL A 446 16.00 -10.78 0.81
N ASN A 447 17.00 -10.69 -0.05
CA ASN A 447 16.85 -10.55 -1.49
C ASN A 447 17.45 -11.74 -2.22
N ASN A 448 16.84 -12.12 -3.35
CA ASN A 448 17.30 -13.17 -4.25
C ASN A 448 17.34 -14.57 -3.62
N TYR A 449 16.29 -14.91 -2.85
CA TYR A 449 16.11 -16.28 -2.37
C TYR A 449 15.49 -17.17 -3.44
N ASP A 450 15.71 -18.48 -3.36
CA ASP A 450 15.10 -19.47 -4.24
C ASP A 450 13.91 -20.20 -3.59
N GLY A 451 13.07 -20.83 -4.40
CA GLY A 451 11.98 -21.70 -3.98
C GLY A 451 10.82 -20.97 -3.30
N LYS A 452 10.16 -21.66 -2.36
CA LYS A 452 8.89 -21.19 -1.78
C LYS A 452 9.10 -20.10 -0.74
N SER A 453 8.44 -18.98 -0.93
CA SER A 453 8.42 -17.86 0.00
C SER A 453 7.99 -18.23 1.44
N ALA A 454 7.04 -19.16 1.58
CA ALA A 454 6.58 -19.61 2.89
C ALA A 454 7.70 -20.25 3.73
N ASP A 455 8.66 -20.91 3.11
CA ASP A 455 9.79 -21.54 3.80
C ASP A 455 10.83 -20.49 4.22
N VAL A 456 11.08 -19.46 3.38
CA VAL A 456 11.92 -18.31 3.75
C VAL A 456 11.32 -17.55 4.94
N ILE A 457 10.00 -17.36 4.97
CA ILE A 457 9.30 -16.70 6.09
C ILE A 457 9.55 -17.45 7.39
N LYS A 458 9.43 -18.78 7.40
CA LYS A 458 9.70 -19.61 8.58
C LYS A 458 11.15 -19.46 9.07
N LYS A 459 12.10 -19.41 8.14
CA LYS A 459 13.53 -19.24 8.45
C LYS A 459 13.81 -17.85 9.05
N ILE A 460 13.23 -16.80 8.47
CA ILE A 460 13.31 -15.44 9.03
C ILE A 460 12.68 -15.38 10.44
N PHE A 461 11.52 -16.01 10.64
CA PHE A 461 10.88 -16.05 11.96
C PHE A 461 11.74 -16.80 12.98
N GLY A 462 12.38 -17.93 12.59
CA GLY A 462 13.34 -18.63 13.45
C GLY A 462 14.56 -17.76 13.83
N LEU A 463 15.04 -16.90 12.94
CA LEU A 463 16.06 -15.91 13.26
C LEU A 463 15.52 -14.89 14.30
N LEU A 464 14.34 -14.32 14.06
CA LEU A 464 13.73 -13.29 14.92
C LEU A 464 13.29 -13.84 16.29
N ASP A 465 13.00 -15.12 16.42
CA ASP A 465 12.64 -15.76 17.71
C ASP A 465 13.74 -15.62 18.77
N ASN A 466 14.99 -15.37 18.37
CA ASN A 466 16.07 -15.06 19.31
C ASN A 466 15.88 -13.72 20.04
N LEU A 467 14.91 -12.91 19.63
CA LEU A 467 14.56 -11.62 20.25
C LEU A 467 13.44 -11.74 21.31
N LYS A 468 12.84 -12.93 21.50
CA LYS A 468 11.71 -13.17 22.42
C LYS A 468 12.14 -13.42 23.88
#